data_5920d3782808c4696610ba77c40a0cf5
#
_entry.id   5920d3782808c4696610ba77c40a0cf5
#
_cell.length_a   1.000
_cell.length_b   1.000
_cell.length_c   1.000
_cell.angle_alpha   90.00
_cell.angle_beta   90.00
_cell.angle_gamma   90.00
#
_symmetry.space_group_name_H-M   'P 1'
#
loop_
_entity.id
_entity.type
_entity.pdbx_description
1 polymer ?
#
loop_
_entity_poly.entity_id
_entity_poly.type
_entity_poly.pdbx_seq_one_letter_code
_entity_poly.pdbx_strand_id
1 'polypeptide(L)'
;RVAVQETDLYVQALKPLEDITRELILKHRGYIEKYIKTHPEFLDALEPWRDRGPAPVIICDMVSAGQKAGVGPMAAVAGAIAEHVGADLLKYTVEVVVENGGDIFLKTDNPVTMGIVAGTSSLSMRMGRCIKSKEKPVGVCTSSGTVGHSLSLGKADAICVVSDSCSLADAAATSIGNRLKSK
;
A
#
# COMPACT_ATOMS: atom_id res chain seq x y z
N ARG A 1 -1.62 -14.25 9.11
CA ARG A 1 -0.42 -13.69 8.45
C ARG A 1 -0.02 -14.60 7.31
N VAL A 2 0.19 -14.06 6.12
CA VAL A 2 0.53 -14.80 4.90
C VAL A 2 1.73 -14.14 4.23
N ALA A 3 2.85 -14.86 4.18
CA ALA A 3 4.07 -14.38 3.54
C ALA A 3 4.35 -15.16 2.24
N VAL A 4 4.74 -14.43 1.20
CA VAL A 4 5.19 -14.96 -0.10
C VAL A 4 6.34 -14.07 -0.59
N GLN A 5 7.54 -14.61 -0.60
CA GLN A 5 8.78 -13.86 -0.90
C GLN A 5 8.87 -12.59 -0.02
N GLU A 6 8.98 -11.39 -0.60
CA GLU A 6 9.06 -10.12 0.12
C GLU A 6 7.70 -9.56 0.57
N THR A 7 6.59 -10.13 0.10
CA THR A 7 5.24 -9.71 0.50
C THR A 7 4.83 -10.45 1.76
N ASP A 8 4.50 -9.70 2.81
CA ASP A 8 4.08 -10.25 4.10
C ASP A 8 2.80 -9.54 4.56
N LEU A 9 1.67 -10.18 4.30
CA LEU A 9 0.35 -9.61 4.60
C LEU A 9 -0.18 -10.08 5.95
N TYR A 10 -0.64 -9.12 6.74
CA TYR A 10 -1.51 -9.38 7.87
C TYR A 10 -2.96 -9.16 7.43
N VAL A 11 -3.76 -10.24 7.45
CA VAL A 11 -5.15 -10.21 6.97
C VAL A 11 -6.10 -10.51 8.13
N GLN A 12 -7.08 -9.64 8.32
CA GLN A 12 -8.23 -9.86 9.21
C GLN A 12 -9.50 -9.96 8.37
N ALA A 13 -10.29 -10.99 8.59
CA ALA A 13 -11.56 -11.25 7.91
C ALA A 13 -12.49 -12.02 8.84
N LEU A 14 -13.78 -12.10 8.48
CA LEU A 14 -14.79 -12.81 9.28
C LEU A 14 -14.61 -14.34 9.30
N LYS A 15 -13.76 -14.88 8.42
CA LYS A 15 -13.42 -16.31 8.35
C LYS A 15 -11.97 -16.49 7.89
N PRO A 16 -11.37 -17.66 8.13
CA PRO A 16 -10.04 -17.97 7.64
C PRO A 16 -9.98 -17.92 6.10
N LEU A 17 -9.03 -17.17 5.54
CA LEU A 17 -8.82 -17.00 4.09
C LEU A 17 -7.35 -17.15 3.71
N GLU A 18 -6.55 -17.91 4.48
CA GLU A 18 -5.10 -17.97 4.32
C GLU A 18 -4.67 -18.50 2.94
N ASP A 19 -5.25 -19.64 2.50
CA ASP A 19 -4.89 -20.25 1.22
C ASP A 19 -5.28 -19.35 0.04
N ILE A 20 -6.49 -18.81 0.08
CA ILE A 20 -6.97 -17.85 -0.92
C ILE A 20 -6.07 -16.60 -0.95
N THR A 21 -5.70 -16.08 0.21
CA THR A 21 -4.78 -14.93 0.30
C THR A 21 -3.43 -15.24 -0.36
N ARG A 22 -2.88 -16.42 -0.11
CA ARG A 22 -1.61 -16.87 -0.72
C ARG A 22 -1.70 -16.93 -2.24
N GLU A 23 -2.77 -17.49 -2.78
CA GLU A 23 -3.02 -17.54 -4.23
C GLU A 23 -3.15 -16.14 -4.82
N LEU A 24 -3.84 -15.23 -4.15
CA LEU A 24 -4.00 -13.84 -4.59
C LEU A 24 -2.68 -13.06 -4.57
N ILE A 25 -1.85 -13.25 -3.54
CA ILE A 25 -0.50 -12.67 -3.50
C ILE A 25 0.30 -13.15 -4.71
N LEU A 26 0.37 -14.46 -4.95
CA LEU A 26 1.10 -15.04 -6.10
C LEU A 26 0.58 -14.48 -7.43
N LYS A 27 -0.73 -14.36 -7.59
CA LYS A 27 -1.37 -13.81 -8.79
C LYS A 27 -0.94 -12.36 -9.05
N HIS A 28 -1.11 -11.48 -8.04
CA HIS A 28 -0.85 -10.05 -8.22
C HIS A 28 0.65 -9.74 -8.30
N ARG A 29 1.49 -10.41 -7.51
CA ARG A 29 2.95 -10.36 -7.68
C ARG A 29 3.37 -10.83 -9.07
N GLY A 30 2.82 -11.94 -9.53
CA GLY A 30 3.15 -12.49 -10.86
C GLY A 30 2.88 -11.50 -12.00
N TYR A 31 1.85 -10.65 -11.90
CA TYR A 31 1.61 -9.59 -12.86
C TYR A 31 2.71 -8.52 -12.82
N ILE A 32 3.13 -8.11 -11.62
CA ILE A 32 4.19 -7.09 -11.44
C ILE A 32 5.54 -7.64 -11.93
N GLU A 33 5.92 -8.83 -11.49
CA GLU A 33 7.17 -9.49 -11.85
C GLU A 33 7.28 -9.73 -13.37
N LYS A 34 6.17 -10.15 -14.00
CA LYS A 34 6.12 -10.32 -15.47
C LYS A 34 6.28 -9.00 -16.19
N TYR A 35 5.66 -7.92 -15.69
CA TYR A 35 5.79 -6.59 -16.28
C TYR A 35 7.22 -6.07 -16.16
N ILE A 36 7.86 -6.22 -15.00
CA ILE A 36 9.25 -5.85 -14.77
C ILE A 36 10.21 -6.62 -15.70
N LYS A 37 9.96 -7.91 -15.97
CA LYS A 37 10.78 -8.68 -16.92
C LYS A 37 10.78 -8.10 -18.33
N THR A 38 9.67 -7.49 -18.75
CA THR A 38 9.56 -6.85 -20.08
C THR A 38 9.92 -5.38 -20.08
N HIS A 39 9.94 -4.75 -18.90
CA HIS A 39 10.25 -3.34 -18.68
C HIS A 39 11.16 -3.21 -17.44
N PRO A 40 12.44 -3.62 -17.50
CA PRO A 40 13.32 -3.66 -16.32
C PRO A 40 13.47 -2.30 -15.63
N GLU A 41 13.47 -1.21 -16.41
CA GLU A 41 13.56 0.15 -15.93
C GLU A 41 12.36 0.59 -15.06
N PHE A 42 11.25 -0.15 -15.09
CA PHE A 42 10.09 0.09 -14.22
C PHE A 42 10.44 -0.07 -12.74
N LEU A 43 11.33 -1.01 -12.42
CA LEU A 43 11.74 -1.32 -11.05
C LEU A 43 12.44 -0.14 -10.37
N ASP A 44 13.32 0.53 -11.12
CA ASP A 44 14.21 1.57 -10.59
C ASP A 44 13.72 3.00 -10.91
N ALA A 45 12.56 3.12 -11.59
CA ALA A 45 12.00 4.41 -11.94
C ALA A 45 11.60 5.20 -10.68
N LEU A 46 12.25 6.34 -10.43
CA LEU A 46 11.94 7.26 -9.33
C LEU A 46 10.99 8.39 -9.75
N GLU A 47 10.85 8.61 -11.06
CA GLU A 47 9.96 9.61 -11.65
C GLU A 47 8.70 8.95 -12.22
N PRO A 48 7.62 9.73 -12.48
CA PRO A 48 6.39 9.22 -13.05
C PRO A 48 6.61 8.42 -14.33
N TRP A 49 6.11 7.20 -14.33
CA TRP A 49 6.22 6.29 -15.46
C TRP A 49 5.30 6.73 -16.60
N ARG A 50 5.81 6.70 -17.83
CA ARG A 50 4.99 6.93 -19.03
C ARG A 50 4.23 5.65 -19.37
N ASP A 51 2.96 5.81 -19.75
CA ASP A 51 2.16 4.70 -20.27
C ASP A 51 2.85 4.11 -21.52
N ARG A 52 3.01 2.79 -21.53
CA ARG A 52 3.66 2.04 -22.62
C ARG A 52 2.70 1.01 -23.24
N GLY A 53 1.40 1.26 -23.14
CA GLY A 53 0.37 0.42 -23.73
C GLY A 53 -0.31 -0.53 -22.73
N PRO A 54 -1.00 -1.57 -23.21
CA PRO A 54 -1.80 -2.45 -22.37
C PRO A 54 -0.98 -3.12 -21.26
N ALA A 55 -1.45 -2.99 -20.01
CA ALA A 55 -0.83 -3.56 -18.83
C ALA A 55 -1.88 -4.14 -17.88
N PRO A 56 -1.51 -5.09 -17.00
CA PRO A 56 -2.39 -5.54 -15.93
C PRO A 56 -2.92 -4.39 -15.08
N VAL A 57 -4.15 -4.51 -14.56
CA VAL A 57 -4.83 -3.43 -13.81
C VAL A 57 -3.96 -2.93 -12.64
N ILE A 58 -3.32 -3.82 -11.89
CA ILE A 58 -2.43 -3.44 -10.79
C ILE A 58 -1.28 -2.53 -11.27
N ILE A 59 -0.71 -2.78 -12.44
CA ILE A 59 0.33 -1.92 -13.04
C ILE A 59 -0.26 -0.56 -13.42
N CYS A 60 -1.45 -0.53 -14.03
CA CYS A 60 -2.14 0.72 -14.36
C CYS A 60 -2.38 1.57 -13.12
N ASP A 61 -2.80 0.96 -12.00
CA ASP A 61 -3.04 1.64 -10.74
C ASP A 61 -1.74 2.18 -10.13
N MET A 62 -0.66 1.40 -10.13
CA MET A 62 0.67 1.85 -9.70
C MET A 62 1.17 3.03 -10.54
N VAL A 63 1.03 2.97 -11.85
CA VAL A 63 1.43 4.05 -12.78
C VAL A 63 0.59 5.30 -12.53
N SER A 64 -0.74 5.17 -12.44
CA SER A 64 -1.66 6.28 -12.16
C SER A 64 -1.35 6.95 -10.81
N ALA A 65 -1.11 6.16 -9.77
CA ALA A 65 -0.73 6.64 -8.45
C ALA A 65 0.58 7.42 -8.48
N GLY A 66 1.62 6.85 -9.11
CA GLY A 66 2.92 7.48 -9.29
C GLY A 66 2.82 8.80 -10.06
N GLN A 67 2.06 8.84 -11.15
CA GLN A 67 1.83 10.05 -11.94
C GLN A 67 1.14 11.15 -11.12
N LYS A 68 0.09 10.82 -10.37
CA LYS A 68 -0.62 11.77 -9.50
C LYS A 68 0.23 12.30 -8.36
N ALA A 69 1.08 11.46 -7.79
CA ALA A 69 1.93 11.80 -6.66
C ALA A 69 3.28 12.43 -7.08
N GLY A 70 3.68 12.33 -8.36
CA GLY A 70 4.95 12.82 -8.86
C GLY A 70 6.14 11.95 -8.44
N VAL A 71 5.96 10.62 -8.39
CA VAL A 71 6.98 9.64 -8.01
C VAL A 71 6.96 8.44 -8.97
N GLY A 72 7.95 7.57 -8.88
CA GLY A 72 7.98 6.33 -9.65
C GLY A 72 6.90 5.34 -9.21
N PRO A 73 6.53 4.38 -10.08
CA PRO A 73 5.40 3.47 -9.85
C PRO A 73 5.64 2.49 -8.70
N MET A 74 6.89 2.13 -8.43
CA MET A 74 7.23 1.23 -7.32
C MET A 74 6.97 1.84 -5.94
N ALA A 75 6.83 3.18 -5.84
CA ALA A 75 6.38 3.87 -4.63
C ALA A 75 4.90 3.62 -4.28
N ALA A 76 4.18 2.86 -5.10
CA ALA A 76 2.80 2.45 -4.87
C ALA A 76 2.65 0.93 -4.72
N VAL A 77 3.74 0.16 -4.72
CA VAL A 77 3.68 -1.30 -4.86
C VAL A 77 3.04 -2.00 -3.66
N ALA A 78 3.37 -1.56 -2.45
CA ALA A 78 2.86 -2.18 -1.23
C ALA A 78 1.36 -1.89 -1.07
N GLY A 79 0.94 -0.64 -1.30
CA GLY A 79 -0.45 -0.23 -1.33
C GLY A 79 -1.25 -0.93 -2.44
N ALA A 80 -0.69 -1.08 -3.64
CA ALA A 80 -1.34 -1.77 -4.75
C ALA A 80 -1.59 -3.26 -4.44
N ILE A 81 -0.61 -3.95 -3.86
CA ILE A 81 -0.77 -5.35 -3.45
C ILE A 81 -1.88 -5.46 -2.39
N ALA A 82 -1.84 -4.60 -1.34
CA ALA A 82 -2.86 -4.61 -0.30
C ALA A 82 -4.27 -4.35 -0.88
N GLU A 83 -4.40 -3.39 -1.80
CA GLU A 83 -5.65 -3.01 -2.45
C GLU A 83 -6.21 -4.13 -3.32
N HIS A 84 -5.41 -4.71 -4.21
CA HIS A 84 -5.85 -5.75 -5.14
C HIS A 84 -6.16 -7.07 -4.43
N VAL A 85 -5.35 -7.47 -3.45
CA VAL A 85 -5.63 -8.65 -2.62
C VAL A 85 -6.88 -8.42 -1.79
N GLY A 86 -7.02 -7.26 -1.14
CA GLY A 86 -8.18 -6.92 -0.32
C GLY A 86 -9.48 -6.87 -1.12
N ALA A 87 -9.45 -6.25 -2.31
CA ALA A 87 -10.61 -6.18 -3.21
C ALA A 87 -11.04 -7.58 -3.71
N ASP A 88 -10.08 -8.46 -4.02
CA ASP A 88 -10.38 -9.84 -4.40
C ASP A 88 -10.92 -10.64 -3.20
N LEU A 89 -10.41 -10.43 -1.99
CA LEU A 89 -10.91 -11.09 -0.76
C LEU A 89 -12.34 -10.69 -0.41
N LEU A 90 -12.79 -9.48 -0.77
CA LEU A 90 -14.19 -9.05 -0.57
C LEU A 90 -15.22 -9.89 -1.36
N LYS A 91 -14.79 -10.74 -2.30
CA LYS A 91 -15.65 -11.74 -2.94
C LYS A 91 -15.99 -12.91 -2.01
N TYR A 92 -15.24 -13.08 -0.93
CA TYR A 92 -15.34 -14.19 0.02
C TYR A 92 -15.81 -13.75 1.42
N THR A 93 -15.72 -12.45 1.72
CA THR A 93 -16.11 -11.88 3.02
C THR A 93 -16.63 -10.46 2.82
N VAL A 94 -17.50 -9.98 3.70
CA VAL A 94 -18.04 -8.61 3.62
C VAL A 94 -17.16 -7.59 4.32
N GLU A 95 -16.27 -8.05 5.21
CA GLU A 95 -15.30 -7.22 5.91
C GLU A 95 -13.90 -7.80 5.72
N VAL A 96 -12.93 -6.92 5.48
CA VAL A 96 -11.52 -7.29 5.40
C VAL A 96 -10.63 -6.12 5.78
N VAL A 97 -9.54 -6.41 6.45
CA VAL A 97 -8.39 -5.53 6.63
C VAL A 97 -7.17 -6.28 6.09
N VAL A 98 -6.45 -5.69 5.17
CA VAL A 98 -5.20 -6.20 4.61
C VAL A 98 -4.11 -5.18 4.86
N GLU A 99 -3.11 -5.54 5.65
CA GLU A 99 -1.94 -4.72 5.96
C GLU A 99 -0.71 -5.31 5.26
N ASN A 100 0.05 -4.46 4.60
CA ASN A 100 1.31 -4.75 3.94
C ASN A 100 2.38 -3.75 4.41
N GLY A 101 3.00 -4.00 5.57
CA GLY A 101 4.11 -3.20 6.08
C GLY A 101 3.81 -1.75 6.45
N GLY A 102 2.56 -1.34 6.58
CA GLY A 102 2.14 0.04 6.87
C GLY A 102 1.14 0.59 5.86
N ASP A 103 0.92 -0.17 4.77
CA ASP A 103 -0.08 0.10 3.76
C ASP A 103 -1.30 -0.77 4.01
N ILE A 104 -2.44 -0.15 4.30
CA ILE A 104 -3.62 -0.84 4.78
C ILE A 104 -4.79 -0.58 3.83
N PHE A 105 -5.35 -1.65 3.29
CA PHE A 105 -6.67 -1.66 2.66
C PHE A 105 -7.69 -2.15 3.67
N LEU A 106 -8.76 -1.40 3.86
CA LEU A 106 -9.81 -1.83 4.79
C LEU A 106 -11.22 -1.56 4.28
N LYS A 107 -12.10 -2.51 4.57
CA LYS A 107 -13.55 -2.44 4.41
C LYS A 107 -14.19 -3.12 5.62
N THR A 108 -14.83 -2.34 6.49
CA THR A 108 -15.43 -2.81 7.74
C THR A 108 -16.73 -2.09 8.01
N ASP A 109 -17.68 -2.77 8.65
CA ASP A 109 -18.97 -2.16 9.05
C ASP A 109 -18.81 -1.19 10.22
N ASN A 110 -17.87 -1.48 11.13
CA ASN A 110 -17.59 -0.67 12.29
C ASN A 110 -16.34 0.22 12.06
N PRO A 111 -16.29 1.40 12.67
CA PRO A 111 -15.09 2.23 12.65
C PRO A 111 -13.89 1.50 13.25
N VAL A 112 -12.74 1.62 12.62
CA VAL A 112 -11.47 1.06 13.09
C VAL A 112 -10.53 2.20 13.47
N THR A 113 -9.93 2.11 14.66
CA THR A 113 -8.88 3.05 15.07
C THR A 113 -7.52 2.43 14.81
N MET A 114 -6.72 3.10 13.99
CA MET A 114 -5.35 2.70 13.66
C MET A 114 -4.35 3.59 14.37
N GLY A 115 -3.41 2.98 15.11
CA GLY A 115 -2.28 3.67 15.72
C GLY A 115 -1.19 3.96 14.68
N ILE A 116 -0.56 5.13 14.78
CA ILE A 116 0.54 5.51 13.90
C ILE A 116 1.86 5.16 14.59
N VAL A 117 2.64 4.28 13.95
CA VAL A 117 4.01 3.94 14.38
C VAL A 117 4.96 4.97 13.78
N ALA A 118 5.67 5.70 14.63
CA ALA A 118 6.59 6.77 14.24
C ALA A 118 8.01 6.56 14.83
N GLY A 119 8.50 5.33 14.78
CA GLY A 119 9.83 4.97 15.26
C GLY A 119 10.07 5.42 16.70
N THR A 120 11.18 6.16 16.92
CA THR A 120 11.59 6.67 18.23
C THR A 120 10.89 7.98 18.63
N SER A 121 9.96 8.49 17.83
CA SER A 121 9.19 9.70 18.15
C SER A 121 8.37 9.51 19.42
N SER A 122 8.31 10.51 20.26
CA SER A 122 7.47 10.52 21.47
C SER A 122 5.96 10.44 21.15
N LEU A 123 5.57 10.66 19.91
CA LEU A 123 4.20 10.56 19.42
C LEU A 123 3.86 9.15 18.87
N SER A 124 4.84 8.26 18.74
CA SER A 124 4.64 6.89 18.26
C SER A 124 3.59 6.16 19.12
N MET A 125 2.58 5.56 18.47
CA MET A 125 1.44 4.88 19.10
C MET A 125 0.59 5.76 20.06
N ARG A 126 0.88 7.05 20.18
CA ARG A 126 0.06 8.01 20.96
C ARG A 126 -0.90 8.78 20.08
N MET A 127 -0.71 8.73 18.79
CA MET A 127 -1.61 9.28 17.77
C MET A 127 -2.23 8.15 16.96
N GLY A 128 -3.45 8.34 16.52
CA GLY A 128 -4.17 7.39 15.69
C GLY A 128 -5.25 8.08 14.86
N ARG A 129 -5.75 7.35 13.88
CA ARG A 129 -6.84 7.80 13.04
C ARG A 129 -8.01 6.82 13.13
N CYS A 130 -9.20 7.35 13.43
CA CYS A 130 -10.43 6.59 13.32
C CYS A 130 -10.91 6.63 11.86
N ILE A 131 -11.02 5.46 11.24
CA ILE A 131 -11.43 5.27 9.84
C ILE A 131 -12.82 4.63 9.81
N LYS A 132 -13.67 5.19 8.94
CA LYS A 132 -15.00 4.64 8.62
C LYS A 132 -14.98 4.20 7.17
N SER A 133 -15.23 2.92 6.90
CA SER A 133 -15.15 2.32 5.56
C SER A 133 -16.38 1.49 5.20
N LYS A 134 -17.52 1.76 5.87
CA LYS A 134 -18.75 0.95 5.70
C LYS A 134 -19.27 0.96 4.27
N GLU A 135 -19.29 2.10 3.61
CA GLU A 135 -19.86 2.22 2.27
C GLU A 135 -18.89 1.77 1.18
N LYS A 136 -17.61 2.15 1.30
CA LYS A 136 -16.55 1.82 0.34
C LYS A 136 -15.23 1.53 1.05
N PRO A 137 -14.36 0.74 0.42
CA PRO A 137 -13.01 0.53 0.94
C PRO A 137 -12.24 1.83 1.09
N VAL A 138 -11.27 1.83 2.01
CA VAL A 138 -10.37 2.96 2.27
C VAL A 138 -8.94 2.43 2.32
N GLY A 139 -8.03 3.14 1.67
CA GLY A 139 -6.60 2.94 1.77
C GLY A 139 -5.99 3.88 2.82
N VAL A 140 -5.12 3.33 3.67
CA VAL A 140 -4.31 4.11 4.60
C VAL A 140 -2.88 3.68 4.47
N CYS A 141 -2.00 4.63 4.24
CA CYS A 141 -0.56 4.38 4.18
C CYS A 141 0.16 5.19 5.25
N THR A 142 1.15 4.57 5.89
CA THR A 142 2.08 5.26 6.77
C THR A 142 3.50 5.04 6.28
N SER A 143 4.06 6.06 5.63
CA SER A 143 5.48 6.11 5.23
C SER A 143 6.31 6.74 6.35
N SER A 144 7.50 6.20 6.60
CA SER A 144 8.42 6.71 7.61
C SER A 144 9.84 6.77 7.05
N GLY A 145 10.55 7.85 7.32
CA GLY A 145 11.99 7.96 7.00
C GLY A 145 12.88 7.17 7.97
N THR A 146 12.31 6.63 9.07
CA THR A 146 13.07 5.95 10.14
C THR A 146 12.64 4.52 10.39
N VAL A 147 11.53 4.06 9.81
CA VAL A 147 10.97 2.71 10.01
C VAL A 147 10.57 2.11 8.67
N GLY A 148 10.89 0.81 8.45
CA GLY A 148 10.52 0.04 7.28
C GLY A 148 11.62 -0.11 6.23
N HIS A 149 11.33 -0.89 5.18
CA HIS A 149 12.25 -1.21 4.08
C HIS A 149 12.06 -0.32 2.85
N SER A 150 11.04 0.57 2.85
CA SER A 150 10.75 1.46 1.73
C SER A 150 11.78 2.57 1.61
N LEU A 151 12.18 2.90 0.39
CA LEU A 151 13.09 4.01 0.12
C LEU A 151 12.38 5.33 0.42
N SER A 152 12.74 5.97 1.54
CA SER A 152 12.30 7.33 1.88
C SER A 152 13.50 8.25 1.93
N LEU A 153 13.46 9.33 1.15
CA LEU A 153 14.50 10.36 1.08
C LEU A 153 14.28 11.50 2.07
N GLY A 154 13.22 11.43 2.86
CA GLY A 154 12.81 12.47 3.81
C GLY A 154 13.23 12.19 5.25
N LYS A 155 12.95 13.16 6.14
CA LYS A 155 13.28 13.13 7.56
C LYS A 155 12.07 13.10 8.48
N ALA A 156 10.86 12.88 7.95
CA ALA A 156 9.65 12.74 8.77
C ALA A 156 9.68 11.44 9.56
N ASP A 157 9.26 11.48 10.81
CA ASP A 157 9.13 10.28 11.65
C ASP A 157 7.99 9.37 11.15
N ALA A 158 6.87 9.96 10.72
CA ALA A 158 5.78 9.27 10.04
C ALA A 158 4.92 10.23 9.21
N ILE A 159 4.40 9.75 8.08
CA ILE A 159 3.42 10.43 7.23
C ILE A 159 2.28 9.47 7.00
N CYS A 160 1.10 9.80 7.52
CA CYS A 160 -0.09 8.99 7.34
C CYS A 160 -1.02 9.65 6.32
N VAL A 161 -1.33 8.94 5.26
CA VAL A 161 -2.25 9.38 4.19
C VAL A 161 -3.45 8.45 4.14
N VAL A 162 -4.64 9.04 3.99
CA VAL A 162 -5.91 8.32 3.82
C VAL A 162 -6.49 8.66 2.46
N SER A 163 -6.88 7.65 1.68
CA SER A 163 -7.42 7.81 0.32
C SER A 163 -8.44 6.72 0.02
N ASP A 164 -9.23 6.93 -1.01
CA ASP A 164 -10.10 5.89 -1.60
C ASP A 164 -9.31 4.83 -2.38
N SER A 165 -8.02 5.07 -2.68
CA SER A 165 -7.08 4.13 -3.27
C SER A 165 -5.87 3.96 -2.38
N CYS A 166 -5.54 2.72 -2.04
CA CYS A 166 -4.38 2.38 -1.23
C CYS A 166 -3.07 2.62 -2.01
N SER A 167 -3.07 2.33 -3.32
CA SER A 167 -1.96 2.63 -4.22
C SER A 167 -1.63 4.14 -4.24
N LEU A 168 -2.67 4.99 -4.27
CA LEU A 168 -2.47 6.46 -4.23
C LEU A 168 -2.02 6.92 -2.84
N ALA A 169 -2.54 6.35 -1.76
CA ALA A 169 -2.11 6.68 -0.41
C ALA A 169 -0.61 6.42 -0.22
N ASP A 170 -0.11 5.26 -0.69
CA ASP A 170 1.28 4.84 -0.64
C ASP A 170 2.20 5.81 -1.44
N ALA A 171 1.89 6.03 -2.73
CA ALA A 171 2.64 6.96 -3.56
C ALA A 171 2.65 8.39 -2.99
N ALA A 172 1.51 8.87 -2.46
CA ALA A 172 1.40 10.21 -1.88
C ALA A 172 2.20 10.34 -0.58
N ALA A 173 2.16 9.32 0.30
CA ALA A 173 2.95 9.32 1.53
C ALA A 173 4.45 9.37 1.22
N THR A 174 4.92 8.60 0.22
CA THR A 174 6.29 8.63 -0.27
C THR A 174 6.66 10.02 -0.84
N SER A 175 5.79 10.60 -1.69
CA SER A 175 6.00 11.93 -2.29
C SER A 175 6.11 13.03 -1.24
N ILE A 176 5.21 13.04 -0.26
CA ILE A 176 5.23 14.01 0.85
C ILE A 176 6.50 13.82 1.68
N GLY A 177 6.84 12.57 2.01
CA GLY A 177 8.05 12.23 2.75
C GLY A 177 9.31 12.78 2.10
N ASN A 178 9.46 12.59 0.81
CA ASN A 178 10.62 13.04 0.05
C ASN A 178 10.82 14.57 0.04
N ARG A 179 9.75 15.33 0.29
CA ARG A 179 9.79 16.81 0.36
C ARG A 179 10.19 17.34 1.73
N LEU A 180 10.06 16.55 2.79
CA LEU A 180 10.38 16.97 4.15
C LEU A 180 11.87 16.73 4.43
N LYS A 181 12.68 17.79 4.29
CA LYS A 181 14.15 17.75 4.42
C LYS A 181 14.65 18.06 5.83
N SER A 182 13.80 18.61 6.72
CA SER A 182 14.10 18.93 8.13
C SER A 182 12.94 18.50 9.03
N LYS A 183 13.26 18.19 10.27
CA LYS A 183 12.30 18.06 11.38
C LYS A 183 11.90 19.43 11.89
#